data_651a21fee4dde57893a307aa9b12d591
#
_entry.id   651a21fee4dde57893a307aa9b12d591
#
_cell.length_a   1.000
_cell.length_b   1.000
_cell.length_c   1.000
_cell.angle_alpha   90.00
_cell.angle_beta   90.00
_cell.angle_gamma   90.00
#
_symmetry.space_group_name_H-M   'P 1'
#
loop_
_entity.id
_entity.type
_entity.pdbx_description
1 polymer ?
#
loop_
_entity_poly.entity_id
_entity_poly.type
_entity_poly.pdbx_seq_one_letter_code
_entity_poly.pdbx_strand_id
1 'polypeptide(L)'
;VERQRWAGILLARTLPRALLPRLLCPWLAPLRIAFFLRANSRLYTTLASRRIDFAFHDLTLGLAASLERLNQQNPDVLVAPATVLRGLAQAALAGQLTIRPRHILSVAEVLESTDAELVQQAFGRKPQQIYQASEGFLGYTCEAGTLHLNESHLHIEPQWLDPERTRFQPIITDFSRRTQLIVRYRLNDILRVASAPCPCGRAERAIAAVEGRADEILWLPRLEGQQLAPLYPDVLRRALLMLGAELEEYQIHQRGLLWQANLRTSGDYHGLCQRLSEALAELCAQQGLQAPQLSFGHWQAPPPQAKRRRLLMLQLPEGLPCVY
;
A
#
# COMPACT_ATOMS: atom_id res chain seq x y z
N VAL A 1 27.24 -2.92 -5.70
CA VAL A 1 26.89 -2.97 -7.13
C VAL A 1 25.38 -3.21 -7.31
N GLU A 2 24.77 -4.28 -6.78
CA GLU A 2 23.33 -4.57 -6.94
C GLU A 2 22.42 -3.44 -6.42
N ARG A 3 22.72 -2.92 -5.22
CA ARG A 3 21.94 -1.80 -4.63
C ARG A 3 21.96 -0.54 -5.46
N GLN A 4 23.12 -0.18 -6.00
CA GLN A 4 23.29 1.00 -6.86
C GLN A 4 22.53 0.83 -8.17
N ARG A 5 22.56 -0.38 -8.73
CA ARG A 5 21.80 -0.71 -9.95
C ARG A 5 20.29 -0.55 -9.72
N TRP A 6 19.76 -1.13 -8.63
CA TRP A 6 18.34 -1.01 -8.29
C TRP A 6 17.93 0.43 -7.97
N ALA A 7 18.75 1.18 -7.25
CA ALA A 7 18.51 2.59 -7.00
C ALA A 7 18.48 3.40 -8.31
N GLY A 8 19.38 3.10 -9.24
CA GLY A 8 19.39 3.72 -10.57
C GLY A 8 18.15 3.40 -11.39
N ILE A 9 17.72 2.14 -11.42
CA ILE A 9 16.50 1.71 -12.11
C ILE A 9 15.27 2.41 -11.50
N LEU A 10 15.15 2.41 -10.16
CA LEU A 10 14.07 3.05 -9.45
C LEU A 10 14.00 4.55 -9.79
N LEU A 11 15.11 5.27 -9.68
CA LEU A 11 15.17 6.69 -10.03
C LEU A 11 14.80 6.94 -11.50
N ALA A 12 15.33 6.14 -12.42
CA ALA A 12 15.07 6.28 -13.85
C ALA A 12 13.60 6.03 -14.22
N ARG A 13 12.91 5.15 -13.46
CA ARG A 13 11.51 4.76 -13.70
C ARG A 13 10.51 5.66 -12.99
N THR A 14 10.87 6.20 -11.83
CA THR A 14 9.92 6.93 -10.97
C THR A 14 10.14 8.43 -10.94
N LEU A 15 11.35 8.92 -11.22
CA LEU A 15 11.63 10.35 -11.17
C LEU A 15 11.07 11.06 -12.42
N PRO A 16 10.28 12.13 -12.26
CA PRO A 16 9.81 12.94 -13.38
C PRO A 16 10.97 13.50 -14.23
N ARG A 17 10.83 13.47 -15.55
CA ARG A 17 11.85 13.98 -16.48
C ARG A 17 12.31 15.40 -16.14
N ALA A 18 11.42 16.25 -15.65
CA ALA A 18 11.73 17.62 -15.23
C ALA A 18 12.71 17.72 -14.04
N LEU A 19 12.89 16.65 -13.26
CA LEU A 19 13.81 16.60 -12.12
C LEU A 19 15.16 15.96 -12.48
N LEU A 20 15.26 15.21 -13.58
CA LEU A 20 16.49 14.55 -14.04
C LEU A 20 17.67 15.51 -14.25
N PRO A 21 17.50 16.73 -14.80
CA PRO A 21 18.61 17.67 -14.96
C PRO A 21 19.33 17.99 -13.64
N ARG A 22 18.63 17.97 -12.48
CA ARG A 22 19.27 18.21 -11.19
C ARG A 22 20.26 17.12 -10.78
N LEU A 23 20.11 15.91 -11.29
CA LEU A 23 21.08 14.83 -11.08
C LEU A 23 22.30 14.94 -11.98
N LEU A 24 22.12 15.51 -13.20
CA LEU A 24 23.13 15.51 -14.27
C LEU A 24 23.93 16.82 -14.36
N CYS A 25 23.28 17.95 -14.06
CA CYS A 25 23.87 19.28 -14.26
C CYS A 25 24.49 19.84 -12.98
N PRO A 26 25.82 20.01 -12.87
CA PRO A 26 26.50 20.45 -11.65
C PRO A 26 26.14 21.86 -11.17
N TRP A 27 25.69 22.73 -12.07
CA TRP A 27 25.28 24.11 -11.76
C TRP A 27 23.87 24.27 -11.23
N LEU A 28 23.04 23.20 -11.26
CA LEU A 28 21.72 23.22 -10.66
C LEU A 28 21.81 22.84 -9.18
N ALA A 29 20.87 23.36 -8.36
CA ALA A 29 20.75 22.95 -6.96
C ALA A 29 20.51 21.45 -6.83
N PRO A 30 21.06 20.79 -5.79
CA PRO A 30 20.85 19.37 -5.56
C PRO A 30 19.37 19.01 -5.47
N LEU A 31 19.03 17.79 -5.88
CA LEU A 31 17.70 17.24 -5.72
C LEU A 31 17.46 16.94 -4.24
N ARG A 32 16.44 17.55 -3.63
CA ARG A 32 16.09 17.37 -2.21
C ARG A 32 15.07 16.25 -2.09
N ILE A 33 15.43 15.21 -1.35
CA ILE A 33 14.60 14.03 -1.15
C ILE A 33 14.36 13.85 0.34
N ALA A 34 13.09 13.85 0.79
CA ALA A 34 12.70 13.40 2.10
C ALA A 34 12.16 11.97 2.02
N PHE A 35 12.69 11.08 2.85
CA PHE A 35 12.41 9.66 2.80
C PHE A 35 12.02 9.14 4.19
N PHE A 36 10.82 8.58 4.30
CA PHE A 36 10.25 8.06 5.54
C PHE A 36 10.20 6.55 5.52
N LEU A 37 10.83 5.90 6.50
CA LEU A 37 10.69 4.45 6.73
C LEU A 37 10.98 4.10 8.18
N ARG A 38 10.55 2.89 8.61
CA ARG A 38 10.85 2.29 9.92
C ARG A 38 12.18 1.54 9.93
N ALA A 39 13.07 1.80 9.00
CA ALA A 39 14.29 1.03 8.82
C ALA A 39 15.51 1.80 9.33
N ASN A 40 16.56 1.04 9.66
CA ASN A 40 17.84 1.57 10.09
C ASN A 40 18.40 2.56 9.04
N SER A 41 18.58 3.80 9.44
CA SER A 41 19.03 4.93 8.62
C SER A 41 20.35 4.70 7.87
N ARG A 42 21.25 3.84 8.39
CA ARG A 42 22.56 3.57 7.79
C ARG A 42 22.51 2.97 6.38
N LEU A 43 21.40 2.32 6.00
CA LEU A 43 21.24 1.79 4.64
C LEU A 43 21.01 2.88 3.59
N TYR A 44 20.41 4.00 3.98
CA TYR A 44 19.95 5.05 3.07
C TYR A 44 20.85 6.29 3.07
N THR A 45 21.70 6.47 4.09
CA THR A 45 22.68 7.58 4.13
C THR A 45 23.66 7.55 2.96
N THR A 46 23.87 6.39 2.35
CA THR A 46 24.70 6.23 1.14
C THR A 46 24.08 6.84 -0.13
N LEU A 47 22.81 7.27 -0.09
CA LEU A 47 22.14 7.97 -1.20
C LEU A 47 22.48 9.46 -1.23
N ALA A 48 22.94 10.02 -0.13
CA ALA A 48 23.39 11.42 -0.09
C ALA A 48 24.63 11.60 -0.97
N SER A 49 24.63 12.63 -1.79
CA SER A 49 25.74 12.97 -2.68
C SER A 49 25.77 14.47 -2.94
N ARG A 50 26.78 14.96 -3.67
CA ARG A 50 26.79 16.37 -4.09
C ARG A 50 25.58 16.78 -4.94
N ARG A 51 24.85 15.80 -5.51
CA ARG A 51 23.69 16.00 -6.39
C ARG A 51 22.36 15.65 -5.73
N ILE A 52 22.39 15.01 -4.56
CA ILE A 52 21.20 14.59 -3.81
C ILE A 52 21.36 15.01 -2.36
N ASP A 53 20.51 15.95 -1.95
CA ASP A 53 20.29 16.29 -0.55
C ASP A 53 19.23 15.33 0.00
N PHE A 54 19.69 14.26 0.67
CA PHE A 54 18.86 13.18 1.16
C PHE A 54 18.64 13.29 2.67
N ALA A 55 17.38 13.50 3.07
CA ALA A 55 16.96 13.48 4.45
C ALA A 55 16.17 12.20 4.76
N PHE A 56 16.69 11.40 5.68
CA PHE A 56 15.98 10.26 6.24
C PHE A 56 15.19 10.70 7.47
N HIS A 57 13.91 10.31 7.52
CA HIS A 57 13.00 10.54 8.62
C HIS A 57 12.62 9.19 9.26
N ASP A 58 13.05 8.98 10.49
CA ASP A 58 12.77 7.74 11.23
C ASP A 58 11.36 7.78 11.81
N LEU A 59 10.50 6.88 11.36
CA LEU A 59 9.11 6.80 11.82
C LEU A 59 8.97 6.36 13.27
N THR A 60 10.01 5.83 13.89
CA THR A 60 9.99 5.47 15.31
C THR A 60 9.98 6.68 16.23
N LEU A 61 10.41 7.85 15.73
CA LEU A 61 10.43 9.12 16.48
C LEU A 61 9.10 9.90 16.41
N GLY A 62 8.13 9.37 15.67
CA GLY A 62 6.85 10.02 15.44
C GLY A 62 6.91 11.11 14.35
N LEU A 63 5.73 11.48 13.83
CA LEU A 63 5.61 12.41 12.70
C LEU A 63 5.95 13.84 13.09
N ALA A 64 5.52 14.28 14.28
CA ALA A 64 5.73 15.64 14.77
C ALA A 64 7.21 16.06 14.79
N ALA A 65 8.10 15.13 15.14
CA ALA A 65 9.55 15.38 15.17
C ALA A 65 10.15 15.69 13.79
N SER A 66 9.42 15.36 12.70
CA SER A 66 9.88 15.55 11.33
C SER A 66 9.39 16.85 10.69
N LEU A 67 8.33 17.49 11.22
CA LEU A 67 7.67 18.60 10.53
C LEU A 67 8.59 19.83 10.36
N GLU A 68 9.31 20.23 11.41
CA GLU A 68 10.23 21.38 11.34
C GLU A 68 11.34 21.14 10.31
N ARG A 69 11.96 19.96 10.36
CA ARG A 69 13.03 19.57 9.43
C ARG A 69 12.54 19.52 7.99
N LEU A 70 11.30 19.05 7.75
CA LEU A 70 10.67 19.09 6.44
C LEU A 70 10.47 20.50 5.92
N ASN A 71 9.96 21.40 6.78
CA ASN A 71 9.78 22.81 6.42
C ASN A 71 11.10 23.46 6.03
N GLN A 72 12.19 23.19 6.79
CA GLN A 72 13.52 23.69 6.49
C GLN A 72 14.09 23.13 5.16
N GLN A 73 13.94 21.81 4.93
CA GLN A 73 14.44 21.16 3.70
C GLN A 73 13.61 21.55 2.49
N ASN A 74 12.29 21.66 2.63
CA ASN A 74 11.33 21.83 1.53
C ASN A 74 11.60 20.88 0.36
N PRO A 75 11.39 19.57 0.50
CA PRO A 75 11.85 18.55 -0.43
C PRO A 75 11.18 18.67 -1.80
N ASP A 76 11.92 18.37 -2.85
CA ASP A 76 11.39 18.24 -4.22
C ASP A 76 10.68 16.89 -4.41
N VAL A 77 11.19 15.84 -3.75
CA VAL A 77 10.63 14.50 -3.78
C VAL A 77 10.31 14.06 -2.34
N LEU A 78 9.07 13.69 -2.11
CA LEU A 78 8.58 13.16 -0.84
C LEU A 78 8.29 11.67 -1.01
N VAL A 79 8.97 10.82 -0.25
CA VAL A 79 8.80 9.36 -0.28
C VAL A 79 8.38 8.89 1.09
N ALA A 80 7.18 8.34 1.21
CA ALA A 80 6.66 7.88 2.51
C ALA A 80 5.60 6.77 2.36
N PRO A 81 5.37 5.97 3.42
CA PRO A 81 4.21 5.09 3.51
C PRO A 81 2.89 5.88 3.43
N ALA A 82 1.82 5.24 2.93
CA ALA A 82 0.52 5.87 2.75
C ALA A 82 -0.03 6.51 4.04
N THR A 83 0.12 5.83 5.18
CA THR A 83 -0.30 6.36 6.50
C THR A 83 0.46 7.62 6.89
N VAL A 84 1.74 7.72 6.54
CA VAL A 84 2.57 8.90 6.80
C VAL A 84 2.19 10.05 5.86
N LEU A 85 1.98 9.76 4.56
CA LEU A 85 1.51 10.75 3.59
C LEU A 85 0.18 11.37 4.04
N ARG A 86 -0.75 10.56 4.56
CA ARG A 86 -2.01 11.03 5.15
C ARG A 86 -1.77 12.00 6.30
N GLY A 87 -0.90 11.63 7.26
CA GLY A 87 -0.57 12.50 8.41
C GLY A 87 0.11 13.81 7.99
N LEU A 88 1.02 13.76 7.00
CA LEU A 88 1.66 14.95 6.43
C LEU A 88 0.65 15.84 5.70
N ALA A 89 -0.29 15.26 4.97
CA ALA A 89 -1.36 15.99 4.29
C ALA A 89 -2.28 16.71 5.31
N GLN A 90 -2.64 16.03 6.39
CA GLN A 90 -3.41 16.64 7.49
C GLN A 90 -2.64 17.80 8.14
N ALA A 91 -1.33 17.63 8.41
CA ALA A 91 -0.49 18.69 8.96
C ALA A 91 -0.36 19.89 7.99
N ALA A 92 -0.31 19.64 6.69
CA ALA A 92 -0.27 20.70 5.67
C ALA A 92 -1.59 21.48 5.60
N LEU A 93 -2.73 20.80 5.63
CA LEU A 93 -4.05 21.43 5.66
C LEU A 93 -4.29 22.20 6.95
N ALA A 94 -3.69 21.77 8.07
CA ALA A 94 -3.70 22.50 9.35
C ALA A 94 -2.69 23.66 9.42
N GLY A 95 -1.92 23.92 8.36
CA GLY A 95 -0.93 25.00 8.31
C GLY A 95 0.38 24.74 9.07
N GLN A 96 0.57 23.52 9.60
CA GLN A 96 1.80 23.13 10.32
C GLN A 96 2.95 22.76 9.38
N LEU A 97 2.62 22.36 8.14
CA LEU A 97 3.57 21.97 7.13
C LEU A 97 3.40 22.82 5.86
N THR A 98 4.49 23.46 5.41
CA THR A 98 4.46 24.43 4.30
C THR A 98 5.22 23.97 3.06
N ILE A 99 5.66 22.71 3.03
CA ILE A 99 6.42 22.15 1.91
C ILE A 99 5.60 22.10 0.62
N ARG A 100 6.29 22.14 -0.52
CA ARG A 100 5.71 22.06 -1.86
C ARG A 100 6.43 21.00 -2.69
N PRO A 101 6.24 19.72 -2.41
CA PRO A 101 6.89 18.65 -3.15
C PRO A 101 6.44 18.65 -4.61
N ARG A 102 7.39 18.49 -5.52
CA ARG A 102 7.14 18.39 -6.97
C ARG A 102 6.74 16.97 -7.36
N HIS A 103 7.13 16.00 -6.53
CA HIS A 103 6.88 14.59 -6.74
C HIS A 103 6.63 13.89 -5.41
N ILE A 104 5.61 13.03 -5.35
CA ILE A 104 5.22 12.29 -4.14
C ILE A 104 5.14 10.82 -4.49
N LEU A 105 5.86 9.99 -3.73
CA LEU A 105 5.92 8.55 -3.89
C LEU A 105 5.39 7.85 -2.63
N SER A 106 4.35 7.04 -2.81
CA SER A 106 3.85 6.14 -1.78
C SER A 106 4.58 4.80 -1.86
N VAL A 107 5.07 4.32 -0.72
CA VAL A 107 5.87 3.10 -0.60
C VAL A 107 5.39 2.25 0.58
N ALA A 108 5.74 0.96 0.57
CA ALA A 108 5.62 0.03 1.69
C ALA A 108 4.20 -0.30 2.20
N GLU A 109 3.20 0.46 1.83
CA GLU A 109 1.80 0.26 2.22
C GLU A 109 0.89 0.41 1.01
N VAL A 110 -0.30 -0.19 1.08
CA VAL A 110 -1.35 0.04 0.07
C VAL A 110 -1.82 1.49 0.17
N LEU A 111 -1.82 2.20 -0.95
CA LEU A 111 -2.35 3.55 -1.06
C LEU A 111 -3.83 3.48 -1.40
N GLU A 112 -4.68 3.88 -0.47
CA GLU A 112 -6.12 3.96 -0.68
C GLU A 112 -6.50 5.23 -1.44
N SER A 113 -7.64 5.22 -2.16
CA SER A 113 -8.08 6.37 -2.96
C SER A 113 -8.31 7.62 -2.11
N THR A 114 -8.88 7.44 -0.91
CA THR A 114 -9.12 8.53 0.04
C THR A 114 -7.83 9.19 0.53
N ASP A 115 -6.77 8.40 0.78
CA ASP A 115 -5.47 8.92 1.16
C ASP A 115 -4.81 9.66 -0.02
N ALA A 116 -4.94 9.12 -1.25
CA ALA A 116 -4.43 9.76 -2.45
C ALA A 116 -5.11 11.11 -2.74
N GLU A 117 -6.43 11.19 -2.55
CA GLU A 117 -7.22 12.42 -2.69
C GLU A 117 -6.83 13.47 -1.65
N LEU A 118 -6.69 13.07 -0.38
CA LEU A 118 -6.24 13.96 0.69
C LEU A 118 -4.85 14.53 0.42
N VAL A 119 -3.91 13.69 -0.04
CA VAL A 119 -2.55 14.12 -0.42
C VAL A 119 -2.59 15.09 -1.60
N GLN A 120 -3.44 14.80 -2.60
CA GLN A 120 -3.62 15.69 -3.74
C GLN A 120 -4.22 17.05 -3.32
N GLN A 121 -5.18 17.06 -2.42
CA GLN A 121 -5.76 18.28 -1.87
C GLN A 121 -4.72 19.12 -1.13
N ALA A 122 -3.90 18.49 -0.29
CA ALA A 122 -2.91 19.18 0.54
C ALA A 122 -1.72 19.74 -0.26
N PHE A 123 -1.21 18.98 -1.24
CA PHE A 123 0.03 19.32 -1.96
C PHE A 123 -0.16 19.67 -3.44
N GLY A 124 -1.39 19.59 -3.97
CA GLY A 124 -1.66 19.83 -5.40
C GLY A 124 -1.06 18.76 -6.33
N ARG A 125 -0.67 17.60 -5.80
CA ARG A 125 0.01 16.51 -6.52
C ARG A 125 -0.57 15.17 -6.13
N LYS A 126 -0.99 14.39 -7.14
CA LYS A 126 -1.40 13.00 -6.93
C LYS A 126 -0.17 12.14 -6.60
N PRO A 127 -0.18 11.37 -5.52
CA PRO A 127 0.93 10.49 -5.20
C PRO A 127 1.02 9.35 -6.22
N GLN A 128 2.24 9.00 -6.60
CA GLN A 128 2.54 7.82 -7.39
C GLN A 128 2.96 6.68 -6.47
N GLN A 129 2.78 5.44 -6.88
CA GLN A 129 3.09 4.27 -6.09
C GLN A 129 4.36 3.59 -6.58
N ILE A 130 5.16 3.12 -5.63
CA ILE A 130 6.22 2.15 -5.87
C ILE A 130 5.79 0.85 -5.20
N TYR A 131 5.58 -0.18 -5.99
CA TYR A 131 5.36 -1.53 -5.49
C TYR A 131 6.70 -2.21 -5.31
N GLN A 132 7.08 -2.40 -4.05
CA GLN A 132 8.36 -2.96 -3.65
C GLN A 132 8.20 -3.92 -2.47
N ALA A 133 8.95 -5.02 -2.51
CA ALA A 133 9.10 -5.98 -1.43
C ALA A 133 10.58 -6.23 -1.13
N SER A 134 10.90 -7.06 -0.14
CA SER A 134 12.27 -7.50 0.13
C SER A 134 12.89 -8.20 -1.09
N GLU A 135 12.05 -8.84 -1.87
CA GLU A 135 12.37 -9.60 -3.07
C GLU A 135 12.73 -8.70 -4.26
N GLY A 136 12.33 -7.44 -4.28
CA GLY A 136 12.73 -6.54 -5.35
C GLY A 136 11.82 -5.34 -5.59
N PHE A 137 12.17 -4.57 -6.62
CA PHE A 137 11.38 -3.50 -7.16
C PHE A 137 10.37 -4.07 -8.18
N LEU A 138 9.13 -4.27 -7.74
CA LEU A 138 8.12 -5.08 -8.42
C LEU A 138 7.26 -4.28 -9.40
N GLY A 139 7.07 -2.99 -9.15
CA GLY A 139 6.23 -2.15 -10.00
C GLY A 139 6.31 -0.67 -9.66
N TYR A 140 5.80 0.17 -10.54
CA TYR A 140 5.82 1.61 -10.42
C TYR A 140 4.68 2.26 -11.22
N THR A 141 4.24 3.42 -10.77
CA THR A 141 3.22 4.20 -11.47
C THR A 141 3.85 4.92 -12.66
N CYS A 142 3.26 4.76 -13.84
CA CYS A 142 3.68 5.44 -15.06
C CYS A 142 3.18 6.91 -15.11
N GLU A 143 3.56 7.63 -16.16
CA GLU A 143 3.15 9.02 -16.40
C GLU A 143 1.64 9.22 -16.57
N ALA A 144 0.90 8.17 -16.96
CA ALA A 144 -0.56 8.18 -17.05
C ALA A 144 -1.26 7.86 -15.70
N GLY A 145 -0.47 7.63 -14.62
CA GLY A 145 -1.01 7.35 -13.29
C GLY A 145 -1.38 5.88 -13.02
N THR A 146 -1.05 4.97 -13.94
CA THR A 146 -1.32 3.53 -13.80
C THR A 146 -0.11 2.81 -13.23
N LEU A 147 -0.32 1.90 -12.26
CA LEU A 147 0.71 1.02 -11.75
C LEU A 147 1.05 -0.06 -12.78
N HIS A 148 2.32 -0.20 -13.14
CA HIS A 148 2.83 -1.26 -14.00
C HIS A 148 3.77 -2.18 -13.25
N LEU A 149 3.77 -3.47 -13.58
CA LEU A 149 4.76 -4.42 -13.09
C LEU A 149 6.10 -4.17 -13.80
N ASN A 150 7.20 -4.37 -13.08
CA ASN A 150 8.56 -4.14 -13.61
C ASN A 150 9.06 -5.32 -14.44
N GLU A 151 8.27 -5.76 -15.43
CA GLU A 151 8.53 -6.93 -16.27
C GLU A 151 9.73 -6.74 -17.22
N SER A 152 10.21 -5.51 -17.39
CA SER A 152 11.50 -5.25 -18.07
C SER A 152 12.72 -5.80 -17.31
N HIS A 153 12.60 -6.09 -16.00
CA HIS A 153 13.71 -6.54 -15.16
C HIS A 153 13.41 -7.84 -14.42
N LEU A 154 12.15 -8.18 -14.26
CA LEU A 154 11.67 -9.36 -13.55
C LEU A 154 10.79 -10.19 -14.46
N HIS A 155 10.92 -11.50 -14.39
CA HIS A 155 9.91 -12.38 -14.96
C HIS A 155 8.82 -12.61 -13.92
N ILE A 156 7.56 -12.29 -14.27
CA ILE A 156 6.42 -12.34 -13.36
C ILE A 156 5.34 -13.23 -13.95
N GLU A 157 5.14 -14.40 -13.33
CA GLU A 157 4.10 -15.35 -13.68
C GLU A 157 2.85 -15.10 -12.80
N PRO A 158 1.64 -14.97 -13.37
CA PRO A 158 0.44 -14.84 -12.57
C PRO A 158 -0.07 -16.21 -12.11
N GLN A 159 -0.22 -16.38 -10.80
CA GLN A 159 -1.03 -17.47 -10.25
C GLN A 159 -2.44 -16.92 -10.02
N TRP A 160 -3.35 -17.25 -10.94
CA TRP A 160 -4.72 -16.75 -10.93
C TRP A 160 -5.50 -17.26 -9.73
N LEU A 161 -6.29 -16.37 -9.11
CA LEU A 161 -7.12 -16.64 -7.93
C LEU A 161 -8.62 -16.74 -8.28
N ASP A 162 -8.98 -16.36 -9.50
CA ASP A 162 -10.36 -16.43 -10.02
C ASP A 162 -10.38 -16.94 -11.46
N PRO A 163 -11.49 -17.59 -11.90
CA PRO A 163 -11.65 -18.08 -13.27
C PRO A 163 -11.62 -16.97 -14.32
N GLU A 164 -12.06 -15.76 -13.97
CA GLU A 164 -12.13 -14.57 -14.82
C GLU A 164 -10.75 -13.94 -15.05
N ARG A 165 -9.71 -14.45 -14.33
CA ARG A 165 -8.33 -13.95 -14.41
C ARG A 165 -8.21 -12.45 -14.11
N THR A 166 -8.96 -11.98 -13.13
CA THR A 166 -8.92 -10.60 -12.68
C THR A 166 -7.93 -10.38 -11.56
N ARG A 167 -7.69 -11.41 -10.72
CA ARG A 167 -6.80 -11.39 -9.55
C ARG A 167 -5.76 -12.49 -9.61
N PHE A 168 -4.55 -12.19 -9.17
CA PHE A 168 -3.47 -13.17 -9.10
C PHE A 168 -2.47 -12.88 -7.99
N GLN A 169 -1.79 -13.93 -7.54
CA GLN A 169 -0.55 -13.82 -6.78
C GLN A 169 0.63 -13.84 -7.76
N PRO A 170 1.59 -12.90 -7.65
CA PRO A 170 2.75 -12.92 -8.54
C PRO A 170 3.77 -13.96 -8.09
N ILE A 171 4.24 -14.75 -9.05
CA ILE A 171 5.41 -15.62 -8.91
C ILE A 171 6.55 -14.94 -9.65
N ILE A 172 7.62 -14.56 -8.94
CA ILE A 172 8.69 -13.76 -9.49
C ILE A 172 9.99 -14.54 -9.68
N THR A 173 10.70 -14.22 -10.76
CA THR A 173 12.10 -14.63 -10.99
C THR A 173 12.93 -13.40 -11.32
N ASP A 174 14.02 -13.19 -10.57
CA ASP A 174 14.99 -12.12 -10.81
C ASP A 174 16.32 -12.68 -11.31
N PHE A 175 16.54 -12.63 -12.60
CA PHE A 175 17.76 -13.11 -13.26
C PHE A 175 19.00 -12.25 -12.97
N SER A 176 18.82 -11.09 -12.39
CA SER A 176 19.90 -10.13 -12.11
C SER A 176 20.51 -10.27 -10.72
N ARG A 177 19.82 -10.91 -9.78
CA ARG A 177 20.30 -11.13 -8.42
C ARG A 177 21.35 -12.23 -8.34
N ARG A 178 22.43 -11.93 -7.59
CA ARG A 178 23.55 -12.86 -7.38
C ARG A 178 23.76 -13.21 -5.90
N THR A 179 23.33 -12.34 -4.99
CA THR A 179 23.53 -12.53 -3.54
C THR A 179 22.44 -13.39 -2.91
N GLN A 180 21.21 -13.23 -3.37
CA GLN A 180 20.05 -14.03 -2.98
C GLN A 180 19.27 -14.36 -4.25
N LEU A 181 19.29 -15.62 -4.62
CA LEU A 181 18.56 -16.06 -5.81
C LEU A 181 17.05 -16.00 -5.55
N ILE A 182 16.32 -15.36 -6.46
CA ILE A 182 14.86 -15.34 -6.49
C ILE A 182 14.44 -16.04 -7.77
N VAL A 183 13.99 -17.28 -7.63
CA VAL A 183 13.56 -18.13 -8.76
C VAL A 183 12.19 -18.69 -8.42
N ARG A 184 11.19 -18.35 -9.25
CA ARG A 184 9.80 -18.74 -9.09
C ARG A 184 9.28 -18.58 -7.65
N TYR A 185 9.68 -17.47 -7.01
CA TYR A 185 9.26 -17.15 -5.66
C TYR A 185 7.84 -16.56 -5.67
N ARG A 186 6.90 -17.25 -5.02
CA ARG A 186 5.52 -16.79 -4.89
C ARG A 186 5.42 -15.72 -3.81
N LEU A 187 4.99 -14.53 -4.21
CA LEU A 187 4.67 -13.45 -3.28
C LEU A 187 3.32 -13.70 -2.61
N ASN A 188 3.15 -13.11 -1.45
CA ASN A 188 1.88 -13.18 -0.69
C ASN A 188 0.94 -12.01 -1.02
N ASP A 189 1.22 -11.23 -2.05
CA ASP A 189 0.40 -10.10 -2.43
C ASP A 189 -0.66 -10.53 -3.45
N ILE A 190 -1.82 -9.87 -3.40
CA ILE A 190 -2.91 -10.03 -4.37
C ILE A 190 -2.91 -8.80 -5.26
N LEU A 191 -2.76 -9.04 -6.55
CA LEU A 191 -2.79 -8.01 -7.56
C LEU A 191 -4.05 -8.14 -8.42
N ARG A 192 -4.70 -7.00 -8.69
CA ARG A 192 -5.81 -6.93 -9.64
C ARG A 192 -5.33 -6.32 -10.96
N VAL A 193 -5.58 -7.02 -12.05
CA VAL A 193 -5.23 -6.56 -13.40
C VAL A 193 -6.10 -5.36 -13.79
N ALA A 194 -5.54 -4.41 -14.51
CA ALA A 194 -6.32 -3.33 -15.11
C ALA A 194 -7.27 -3.88 -16.18
N SER A 195 -8.51 -3.39 -16.18
CA SER A 195 -9.55 -3.85 -17.13
C SER A 195 -9.34 -3.36 -18.56
N ALA A 196 -8.48 -2.37 -18.78
CA ALA A 196 -8.15 -1.80 -20.07
C ALA A 196 -6.64 -1.54 -20.19
N PRO A 197 -6.10 -1.52 -21.42
CA PRO A 197 -4.71 -1.12 -21.66
C PRO A 197 -4.43 0.30 -21.17
N CYS A 198 -3.24 0.51 -20.63
CA CYS A 198 -2.83 1.84 -20.19
C CYS A 198 -2.49 2.73 -21.40
N PRO A 199 -2.94 4.00 -21.43
CA PRO A 199 -2.66 4.93 -22.53
C PRO A 199 -1.16 5.31 -22.65
N CYS A 200 -0.33 4.94 -21.66
CA CYS A 200 1.12 5.16 -21.74
C CYS A 200 1.83 4.29 -22.80
N GLY A 201 1.14 3.25 -23.34
CA GLY A 201 1.66 2.38 -24.39
C GLY A 201 2.74 1.38 -23.95
N ARG A 202 3.01 1.23 -22.62
CA ARG A 202 3.99 0.27 -22.12
C ARG A 202 3.48 -1.16 -22.29
N ALA A 203 4.39 -2.06 -22.66
CA ALA A 203 4.10 -3.50 -22.77
C ALA A 203 3.99 -4.19 -21.39
N GLU A 204 4.54 -3.57 -20.34
CA GLU A 204 4.50 -4.06 -18.97
C GLU A 204 3.06 -4.12 -18.46
N ARG A 205 2.71 -5.19 -17.75
CA ARG A 205 1.32 -5.42 -17.27
C ARG A 205 0.84 -4.29 -16.39
N ALA A 206 -0.30 -3.72 -16.75
CA ALA A 206 -0.99 -2.71 -15.97
C ALA A 206 -1.80 -3.35 -14.83
N ILE A 207 -1.66 -2.80 -13.63
CA ILE A 207 -2.30 -3.26 -12.41
C ILE A 207 -3.26 -2.17 -11.92
N ALA A 208 -4.52 -2.56 -11.69
CA ALA A 208 -5.53 -1.68 -11.15
C ALA A 208 -5.29 -1.39 -9.65
N ALA A 209 -4.87 -2.41 -8.90
CA ALA A 209 -4.61 -2.28 -7.47
C ALA A 209 -3.69 -3.39 -6.95
N VAL A 210 -2.94 -3.09 -5.88
CA VAL A 210 -2.43 -4.05 -4.91
C VAL A 210 -3.50 -4.16 -3.84
N GLU A 211 -4.27 -5.25 -3.84
CA GLU A 211 -5.48 -5.40 -3.01
C GLU A 211 -5.17 -5.77 -1.56
N GLY A 212 -3.96 -6.21 -1.28
CA GLY A 212 -3.52 -6.67 0.02
C GLY A 212 -2.74 -7.96 -0.07
N ARG A 213 -2.80 -8.78 0.96
CA ARG A 213 -2.06 -10.05 1.05
C ARG A 213 -3.02 -11.24 1.08
N ALA A 214 -2.55 -12.39 0.64
CA ALA A 214 -3.37 -13.61 0.63
C ALA A 214 -3.76 -14.06 2.05
N ASP A 215 -2.95 -13.76 3.06
CA ASP A 215 -3.27 -14.00 4.47
C ASP A 215 -4.27 -12.96 5.07
N GLU A 216 -4.67 -11.97 4.29
CA GLU A 216 -5.74 -11.02 4.62
C GLU A 216 -7.08 -11.38 3.97
N ILE A 217 -7.13 -12.41 3.12
CA ILE A 217 -8.39 -12.95 2.59
C ILE A 217 -9.16 -13.59 3.74
N LEU A 218 -10.41 -13.16 3.92
CA LEU A 218 -11.33 -13.80 4.86
C LEU A 218 -12.22 -14.78 4.10
N TRP A 219 -12.59 -15.88 4.74
CA TRP A 219 -13.32 -16.96 4.10
C TRP A 219 -14.67 -17.16 4.76
N LEU A 220 -15.73 -17.19 3.97
CA LEU A 220 -17.09 -17.37 4.44
C LEU A 220 -17.81 -18.44 3.61
N PRO A 221 -18.77 -19.16 4.22
CA PRO A 221 -19.61 -20.08 3.48
C PRO A 221 -20.45 -19.35 2.44
N ARG A 222 -20.69 -19.97 1.31
CA ARG A 222 -21.68 -19.50 0.34
C ARG A 222 -23.09 -19.61 0.90
N LEU A 223 -24.00 -18.75 0.45
CA LEU A 223 -25.43 -18.86 0.78
C LEU A 223 -26.02 -20.15 0.22
N GLU A 224 -25.57 -20.55 -0.96
CA GLU A 224 -25.97 -21.81 -1.58
C GLU A 224 -24.79 -22.78 -1.58
N GLY A 225 -24.94 -23.93 -0.93
CA GLY A 225 -23.92 -24.95 -0.83
C GLY A 225 -23.06 -24.86 0.45
N GLN A 226 -22.16 -25.86 0.59
CA GLN A 226 -21.28 -25.99 1.75
C GLN A 226 -19.81 -25.72 1.36
N GLN A 227 -19.56 -24.68 0.60
CA GLN A 227 -18.21 -24.32 0.16
C GLN A 227 -17.81 -22.95 0.70
N LEU A 228 -16.56 -22.83 1.12
CA LEU A 228 -15.98 -21.55 1.47
C LEU A 228 -15.64 -20.77 0.20
N ALA A 229 -15.98 -19.50 0.20
CA ALA A 229 -15.55 -18.56 -0.82
C ALA A 229 -14.75 -17.39 -0.21
N PRO A 230 -13.80 -16.84 -0.96
CA PRO A 230 -12.96 -15.76 -0.48
C PRO A 230 -13.72 -14.43 -0.45
N LEU A 231 -13.57 -13.66 0.62
CA LEU A 231 -13.86 -12.25 0.67
C LEU A 231 -12.54 -11.49 0.61
N TYR A 232 -12.30 -10.83 -0.51
CA TYR A 232 -11.04 -10.14 -0.78
C TYR A 232 -10.89 -8.86 0.06
N PRO A 233 -9.64 -8.50 0.46
CA PRO A 233 -9.39 -7.36 1.33
C PRO A 233 -9.89 -6.02 0.81
N ASP A 234 -9.83 -5.78 -0.50
CA ASP A 234 -10.29 -4.53 -1.13
C ASP A 234 -11.80 -4.34 -1.00
N VAL A 235 -12.57 -5.42 -1.18
CA VAL A 235 -14.04 -5.40 -1.08
C VAL A 235 -14.45 -5.06 0.34
N LEU A 236 -13.82 -5.71 1.32
CA LEU A 236 -14.08 -5.45 2.74
C LEU A 236 -13.66 -4.04 3.16
N ARG A 237 -12.46 -3.59 2.75
CA ARG A 237 -11.99 -2.22 3.04
C ARG A 237 -12.91 -1.17 2.48
N ARG A 238 -13.43 -1.39 1.27
CA ARG A 238 -14.40 -0.45 0.67
C ARG A 238 -15.67 -0.32 1.49
N ALA A 239 -16.24 -1.44 1.98
CA ALA A 239 -17.40 -1.40 2.86
C ALA A 239 -17.12 -0.65 4.16
N LEU A 240 -15.94 -0.86 4.75
CA LEU A 240 -15.51 -0.15 5.97
C LEU A 240 -15.33 1.36 5.74
N LEU A 241 -14.79 1.77 4.60
CA LEU A 241 -14.65 3.19 4.23
C LEU A 241 -16.01 3.89 4.10
N MET A 242 -17.05 3.18 3.66
CA MET A 242 -18.41 3.74 3.54
C MET A 242 -19.09 4.01 4.88
N LEU A 243 -18.55 3.51 6.01
CA LEU A 243 -19.05 3.81 7.36
C LEU A 243 -18.78 5.27 7.80
N GLY A 244 -17.96 6.00 7.05
CA GLY A 244 -17.69 7.41 7.25
C GLY A 244 -16.43 7.72 8.04
N ALA A 245 -16.15 9.02 8.21
CA ALA A 245 -14.93 9.52 8.85
C ALA A 245 -14.85 9.24 10.36
N GLU A 246 -15.94 8.83 10.98
CA GLU A 246 -15.98 8.45 12.39
C GLU A 246 -15.14 7.20 12.69
N LEU A 247 -15.01 6.27 11.73
CA LEU A 247 -14.15 5.10 11.87
C LEU A 247 -12.69 5.51 11.68
N GLU A 248 -12.01 5.79 12.78
CA GLU A 248 -10.59 6.20 12.75
C GLU A 248 -9.65 5.02 12.50
N GLU A 249 -9.91 3.90 13.19
CA GLU A 249 -9.08 2.70 13.14
C GLU A 249 -9.92 1.44 13.28
N TYR A 250 -9.48 0.40 12.58
CA TYR A 250 -10.09 -0.92 12.71
C TYR A 250 -9.07 -2.05 12.56
N GLN A 251 -9.43 -3.20 13.13
CA GLN A 251 -8.77 -4.47 12.91
C GLN A 251 -9.81 -5.58 12.99
N ILE A 252 -9.84 -6.47 11.99
CA ILE A 252 -10.75 -7.61 11.94
C ILE A 252 -9.94 -8.88 11.92
N HIS A 253 -10.21 -9.77 12.87
CA HIS A 253 -9.60 -11.07 12.99
C HIS A 253 -10.68 -12.15 12.76
N GLN A 254 -10.40 -13.09 11.85
CA GLN A 254 -11.25 -14.25 11.63
C GLN A 254 -10.71 -15.47 12.37
N ARG A 255 -11.59 -16.13 13.15
CA ARG A 255 -11.38 -17.46 13.72
C ARG A 255 -12.60 -18.33 13.40
N GLY A 256 -12.46 -19.20 12.42
CA GLY A 256 -13.60 -19.93 11.89
C GLY A 256 -14.66 -18.98 11.32
N LEU A 257 -15.91 -19.10 11.79
CA LEU A 257 -17.00 -18.20 11.40
C LEU A 257 -17.11 -16.95 12.28
N LEU A 258 -16.36 -16.88 13.38
CA LEU A 258 -16.35 -15.74 14.28
C LEU A 258 -15.34 -14.68 13.78
N TRP A 259 -15.81 -13.45 13.61
CA TRP A 259 -14.99 -12.30 13.31
C TRP A 259 -14.96 -11.35 14.51
N GLN A 260 -13.78 -11.07 15.01
CA GLN A 260 -13.57 -10.07 16.04
C GLN A 260 -13.19 -8.75 15.39
N ALA A 261 -14.05 -7.74 15.48
CA ALA A 261 -13.83 -6.40 14.99
C ALA A 261 -13.41 -5.47 16.15
N ASN A 262 -12.16 -5.05 16.16
CA ASN A 262 -11.64 -4.06 17.11
C ASN A 262 -11.66 -2.68 16.44
N LEU A 263 -12.41 -1.74 17.02
CA LEU A 263 -12.69 -0.44 16.40
C LEU A 263 -12.22 0.72 17.29
N ARG A 264 -11.78 1.81 16.67
CA ARG A 264 -11.62 3.12 17.28
C ARG A 264 -12.44 4.12 16.51
N THR A 265 -13.25 4.89 17.22
CA THR A 265 -14.12 5.91 16.66
C THR A 265 -14.03 7.20 17.47
N SER A 266 -14.23 8.33 16.81
CA SER A 266 -14.46 9.63 17.44
C SER A 266 -15.94 9.89 17.79
N GLY A 267 -16.85 9.02 17.34
CA GLY A 267 -18.29 9.14 17.53
C GLY A 267 -18.90 8.05 18.42
N ASP A 268 -20.16 7.74 18.15
CA ASP A 268 -20.90 6.68 18.88
C ASP A 268 -20.38 5.29 18.51
N TYR A 269 -19.75 4.63 19.48
CA TYR A 269 -19.20 3.28 19.33
C TYR A 269 -20.26 2.22 19.06
N HIS A 270 -21.40 2.27 19.78
CA HIS A 270 -22.46 1.28 19.61
C HIS A 270 -23.16 1.43 18.26
N GLY A 271 -23.47 2.66 17.86
CA GLY A 271 -24.02 2.93 16.55
C GLY A 271 -23.07 2.55 15.42
N LEU A 272 -21.75 2.71 15.60
CA LEU A 272 -20.76 2.26 14.63
C LEU A 272 -20.73 0.72 14.53
N CYS A 273 -20.80 -0.01 15.64
CA CYS A 273 -20.86 -1.48 15.64
C CYS A 273 -22.11 -1.99 14.91
N GLN A 274 -23.25 -1.34 15.10
CA GLN A 274 -24.50 -1.69 14.41
C GLN A 274 -24.36 -1.43 12.89
N ARG A 275 -23.93 -0.24 12.48
CA ARG A 275 -23.71 0.07 11.05
C ARG A 275 -22.70 -0.86 10.39
N LEU A 276 -21.64 -1.26 11.11
CA LEU A 276 -20.69 -2.24 10.60
C LEU A 276 -21.33 -3.61 10.40
N SER A 277 -22.17 -4.06 11.34
CA SER A 277 -22.90 -5.33 11.22
C SER A 277 -23.81 -5.33 10.01
N GLU A 278 -24.58 -4.26 9.81
CA GLU A 278 -25.49 -4.08 8.68
C GLU A 278 -24.73 -4.05 7.36
N ALA A 279 -23.63 -3.26 7.27
CA ALA A 279 -22.80 -3.15 6.07
C ALA A 279 -22.13 -4.47 5.70
N LEU A 280 -21.68 -5.26 6.69
CA LEU A 280 -21.08 -6.56 6.42
C LEU A 280 -22.14 -7.60 6.00
N ALA A 281 -23.33 -7.56 6.58
CA ALA A 281 -24.42 -8.43 6.16
C ALA A 281 -24.83 -8.14 4.71
N GLU A 282 -25.00 -6.87 4.36
CA GLU A 282 -25.31 -6.44 3.01
C GLU A 282 -24.20 -6.83 2.02
N LEU A 283 -22.94 -6.56 2.37
CA LEU A 283 -21.79 -6.95 1.55
C LEU A 283 -21.76 -8.45 1.29
N CYS A 284 -21.93 -9.25 2.33
CA CYS A 284 -21.92 -10.71 2.22
C CYS A 284 -23.07 -11.19 1.32
N ALA A 285 -24.26 -10.64 1.49
CA ALA A 285 -25.42 -10.97 0.63
C ALA A 285 -25.15 -10.64 -0.85
N GLN A 286 -24.59 -9.47 -1.13
CA GLN A 286 -24.19 -9.07 -2.50
C GLN A 286 -23.12 -9.99 -3.11
N GLN A 287 -22.28 -10.61 -2.29
CA GLN A 287 -21.25 -11.56 -2.72
C GLN A 287 -21.74 -13.02 -2.70
N GLY A 288 -23.00 -13.28 -2.35
CA GLY A 288 -23.55 -14.64 -2.22
C GLY A 288 -22.95 -15.42 -1.06
N LEU A 289 -22.54 -14.73 0.01
CA LEU A 289 -21.89 -15.30 1.20
C LEU A 289 -22.79 -15.20 2.43
N GLN A 290 -22.62 -16.13 3.37
CA GLN A 290 -23.24 -16.03 4.70
C GLN A 290 -22.55 -14.92 5.52
N ALA A 291 -23.34 -14.15 6.27
CA ALA A 291 -22.79 -13.14 7.15
C ALA A 291 -21.99 -13.79 8.30
N PRO A 292 -20.84 -13.19 8.69
CA PRO A 292 -20.04 -13.69 9.82
C PRO A 292 -20.72 -13.45 11.15
N GLN A 293 -20.36 -14.25 12.16
CA GLN A 293 -20.66 -13.94 13.55
C GLN A 293 -19.71 -12.86 14.04
N LEU A 294 -20.23 -11.72 14.48
CA LEU A 294 -19.42 -10.57 14.90
C LEU A 294 -19.30 -10.51 16.42
N SER A 295 -18.08 -10.26 16.88
CA SER A 295 -17.78 -9.77 18.22
C SER A 295 -17.01 -8.45 18.11
N PHE A 296 -17.26 -7.53 19.04
CA PHE A 296 -16.68 -6.20 19.00
C PHE A 296 -15.74 -5.96 20.18
N GLY A 297 -14.69 -5.21 19.93
CA GLY A 297 -13.71 -4.80 20.92
C GLY A 297 -13.10 -3.44 20.57
N HIS A 298 -12.38 -2.85 21.52
CA HIS A 298 -11.67 -1.60 21.29
C HIS A 298 -10.35 -1.86 20.60
N TRP A 299 -10.05 -1.04 19.59
CA TRP A 299 -8.79 -1.11 18.88
C TRP A 299 -7.61 -0.74 19.79
N GLN A 300 -6.53 -1.49 19.67
CA GLN A 300 -5.28 -1.24 20.39
C GLN A 300 -4.16 -0.98 19.37
N ALA A 301 -3.35 0.03 19.66
CA ALA A 301 -2.21 0.33 18.81
C ALA A 301 -1.21 -0.85 18.80
N PRO A 302 -0.81 -1.34 17.64
CA PRO A 302 0.23 -2.36 17.56
C PRO A 302 1.56 -1.79 18.08
N PRO A 303 2.48 -2.65 18.56
CA PRO A 303 3.81 -2.22 18.93
C PRO A 303 4.48 -1.43 17.79
N PRO A 304 5.31 -0.41 18.06
CA PRO A 304 5.90 0.46 17.05
C PRO A 304 6.67 -0.26 15.94
N GLN A 305 7.18 -1.45 16.23
CA GLN A 305 7.94 -2.29 15.29
C GLN A 305 7.07 -3.25 14.48
N ALA A 306 5.82 -3.47 14.88
CA ALA A 306 4.92 -4.39 14.18
C ALA A 306 4.35 -3.73 12.92
N LYS A 307 4.26 -4.52 11.83
CA LYS A 307 3.50 -4.11 10.65
C LYS A 307 2.02 -4.00 11.02
N ARG A 308 1.40 -2.90 10.62
CA ARG A 308 -0.03 -2.70 10.80
C ARG A 308 -0.78 -3.64 9.88
N ARG A 309 -1.48 -4.60 10.46
CA ARG A 309 -2.37 -5.51 9.74
C ARG A 309 -3.80 -5.22 10.17
N ARG A 310 -4.62 -4.82 9.23
CA ARG A 310 -6.04 -4.51 9.47
C ARG A 310 -6.95 -5.73 9.39
N LEU A 311 -6.59 -6.68 8.55
CA LEU A 311 -7.33 -7.92 8.34
C LEU A 311 -6.40 -9.10 8.61
N LEU A 312 -6.88 -10.12 9.32
CA LEU A 312 -6.12 -11.31 9.66
C LEU A 312 -7.02 -12.52 9.69
N MET A 313 -6.74 -13.50 8.85
CA MET A 313 -7.30 -14.82 8.93
C MET A 313 -6.41 -15.66 9.87
N LEU A 314 -6.87 -15.90 11.08
CA LEU A 314 -6.16 -16.67 12.11
C LEU A 314 -6.47 -18.15 12.05
N GLN A 315 -7.72 -18.48 11.67
CA GLN A 315 -8.19 -19.86 11.54
C GLN A 315 -9.30 -19.92 10.49
N LEU A 316 -9.18 -20.83 9.54
CA LEU A 316 -10.24 -21.14 8.57
C LEU A 316 -11.45 -21.77 9.26
N PRO A 317 -12.67 -21.58 8.73
CA PRO A 317 -13.82 -22.36 9.13
C PRO A 317 -13.58 -23.84 8.90
N GLU A 318 -13.88 -24.66 9.91
CA GLU A 318 -13.67 -26.11 9.84
C GLU A 318 -14.78 -26.80 9.02
N GLY A 319 -14.44 -27.93 8.43
CA GLY A 319 -15.40 -28.84 7.78
C GLY A 319 -15.89 -28.43 6.40
N LEU A 320 -15.37 -27.33 5.83
CA LEU A 320 -15.78 -26.83 4.51
C LEU A 320 -14.59 -26.79 3.54
N PRO A 321 -14.73 -27.29 2.30
CA PRO A 321 -13.67 -27.20 1.29
C PRO A 321 -13.49 -25.77 0.81
N CYS A 322 -12.23 -25.31 0.73
CA CYS A 322 -11.87 -24.06 0.06
C CYS A 322 -11.91 -24.24 -1.45
N VAL A 323 -12.58 -23.32 -2.14
CA VAL A 323 -12.51 -23.22 -3.61
C VAL A 323 -11.52 -22.10 -3.96
N TYR A 324 -10.37 -22.48 -4.51
CA TYR A 324 -9.40 -21.57 -5.14
C TYR A 324 -9.73 -21.39 -6.61
#